data_686e7aed50572f7f93e3dab1c8cb693c
#
_entry.id   686e7aed50572f7f93e3dab1c8cb693c
#
_cell.length_a   1.000
_cell.length_b   1.000
_cell.length_c   1.000
_cell.angle_alpha   90.00
_cell.angle_beta   90.00
_cell.angle_gamma   90.00
#
_symmetry.space_group_name_H-M   'P 1'
#
loop_
_entity.id
_entity.type
_entity.pdbx_description
1 polymer ?
#
loop_
_entity_poly.entity_id
_entity_poly.type
_entity_poly.pdbx_seq_one_letter_code
_entity_poly.pdbx_strand_id
1 'polypeptide(L)'
;MSSKNKGKVILYLMRHGQTILNKANRTQGWCDGVLTKEGIEVAVNASLGLSDIKFKAAYSSDLGRAIKTARIVIKENKASTNLKLKELEGLREVYFGKYEGEHESIMFNDIMKFLNVSSFKEADEKYDFQKEYCNSCAILDETKEAEDYNSVMKRVMKSLNDICMANSHDNGGKVLIVVHGGIIRLIIDYLDKNFNVRNMDNSSISKIICENGSFKVESVNDNSYSDKGKAMKRVMK
;
A
#
# COMPACT_ATOMS: atom_id res chain seq x y z
N MET A 1 38.13 0.39 2.68
CA MET A 1 36.94 0.68 1.87
C MET A 1 36.08 1.64 2.68
N SER A 2 35.93 2.89 2.23
CA SER A 2 35.15 3.92 2.93
C SER A 2 33.72 3.44 3.09
N SER A 3 33.21 3.36 4.32
CA SER A 3 31.78 3.17 4.59
C SER A 3 31.04 4.40 4.07
N LYS A 4 30.54 4.33 2.81
CA LYS A 4 29.65 5.36 2.31
C LYS A 4 28.49 5.47 3.30
N ASN A 5 28.35 6.61 3.94
CA ASN A 5 27.24 6.91 4.87
C ASN A 5 25.93 6.52 4.19
N LYS A 6 25.24 5.52 4.75
CA LYS A 6 23.88 5.17 4.31
C LYS A 6 22.97 6.27 4.77
N GLY A 7 22.41 7.01 3.84
CA GLY A 7 21.49 8.10 4.12
C GLY A 7 20.08 7.58 4.44
N LYS A 8 19.28 8.41 5.10
CA LYS A 8 17.89 8.20 5.45
C LYS A 8 17.01 8.10 4.19
N VAL A 9 16.23 7.04 4.05
CA VAL A 9 15.24 6.86 2.97
C VAL A 9 13.85 7.05 3.55
N ILE A 10 13.05 7.91 2.92
CA ILE A 10 11.65 8.14 3.29
C ILE A 10 10.78 7.47 2.21
N LEU A 11 10.08 6.41 2.60
CA LEU A 11 9.16 5.69 1.75
C LEU A 11 7.78 6.33 1.81
N TYR A 12 7.27 6.78 0.67
CA TYR A 12 5.92 7.27 0.48
C TYR A 12 5.07 6.12 -0.05
N LEU A 13 4.43 5.37 0.83
CA LEU A 13 3.53 4.29 0.47
C LEU A 13 2.17 4.88 0.10
N MET A 14 1.76 4.75 -1.14
CA MET A 14 0.49 5.24 -1.65
C MET A 14 -0.42 4.07 -2.00
N ARG A 15 -1.66 4.04 -1.47
CA ARG A 15 -2.65 3.10 -1.95
C ARG A 15 -3.07 3.47 -3.37
N HIS A 16 -3.25 2.48 -4.25
CA HIS A 16 -3.77 2.71 -5.60
C HIS A 16 -5.12 3.44 -5.59
N GLY A 17 -5.49 4.08 -6.69
CA GLY A 17 -6.79 4.73 -6.87
C GLY A 17 -7.96 3.73 -6.84
N GLN A 18 -9.17 4.21 -6.55
CA GLN A 18 -10.38 3.37 -6.51
C GLN A 18 -10.57 2.61 -7.84
N THR A 19 -10.85 1.31 -7.75
CA THR A 19 -11.20 0.44 -8.88
C THR A 19 -12.68 0.13 -8.93
N ILE A 20 -13.15 -0.46 -10.04
CA ILE A 20 -14.52 -0.97 -10.17
C ILE A 20 -14.82 -2.05 -9.11
N LEU A 21 -13.84 -2.86 -8.72
CA LEU A 21 -14.00 -3.88 -7.69
C LEU A 21 -14.16 -3.23 -6.31
N ASN A 22 -13.34 -2.20 -5.98
CA ASN A 22 -13.53 -1.45 -4.73
C ASN A 22 -14.92 -0.80 -4.67
N LYS A 23 -15.40 -0.18 -5.76
CA LYS A 23 -16.72 0.43 -5.83
C LYS A 23 -17.85 -0.59 -5.66
N ALA A 24 -17.62 -1.83 -6.05
CA ALA A 24 -18.56 -2.96 -5.91
C ALA A 24 -18.39 -3.76 -4.61
N ASN A 25 -17.54 -3.31 -3.67
CA ASN A 25 -17.20 -4.01 -2.41
C ASN A 25 -16.77 -5.46 -2.66
N ARG A 26 -15.90 -5.68 -3.67
CA ARG A 26 -15.35 -6.99 -3.99
C ARG A 26 -13.91 -7.11 -3.53
N THR A 27 -13.56 -8.25 -2.98
CA THR A 27 -12.19 -8.62 -2.59
C THR A 27 -11.28 -8.54 -3.79
N GLN A 28 -10.18 -7.82 -3.64
CA GLN A 28 -9.24 -7.58 -4.72
C GLN A 28 -7.82 -7.74 -4.20
N GLY A 29 -7.32 -8.94 -4.31
CA GLY A 29 -5.94 -9.30 -4.05
C GLY A 29 -5.12 -9.27 -5.35
N TRP A 30 -4.88 -10.42 -5.95
CA TRP A 30 -4.15 -10.51 -7.22
C TRP A 30 -5.04 -10.34 -8.44
N CYS A 31 -6.35 -10.60 -8.35
CA CYS A 31 -7.26 -10.17 -9.41
C CYS A 31 -7.18 -8.65 -9.58
N ASP A 32 -7.36 -8.16 -10.80
CA ASP A 32 -7.14 -6.74 -11.09
C ASP A 32 -8.36 -6.08 -11.72
N GLY A 33 -8.67 -4.88 -11.25
CA GLY A 33 -9.77 -4.06 -11.74
C GLY A 33 -9.26 -2.69 -12.21
N VAL A 34 -9.88 -2.18 -13.28
CA VAL A 34 -9.56 -0.86 -13.79
C VAL A 34 -9.96 0.24 -12.80
N LEU A 35 -9.20 1.34 -12.79
CA LEU A 35 -9.54 2.51 -11.98
C LEU A 35 -10.86 3.14 -12.45
N THR A 36 -11.71 3.54 -11.51
CA THR A 36 -12.92 4.35 -11.81
C THR A 36 -12.52 5.77 -12.22
N LYS A 37 -13.46 6.52 -12.78
CA LYS A 37 -13.25 7.95 -13.09
C LYS A 37 -12.91 8.73 -11.81
N GLU A 38 -13.65 8.47 -10.74
CA GLU A 38 -13.44 9.05 -9.41
C GLU A 38 -12.07 8.65 -8.85
N GLY A 39 -11.67 7.36 -9.01
CA GLY A 39 -10.36 6.88 -8.59
C GLY A 39 -9.20 7.55 -9.33
N ILE A 40 -9.34 7.79 -10.63
CA ILE A 40 -8.38 8.56 -11.43
C ILE A 40 -8.32 10.01 -10.92
N GLU A 41 -9.47 10.64 -10.66
CA GLU A 41 -9.52 12.03 -10.19
C GLU A 41 -8.82 12.19 -8.84
N VAL A 42 -9.09 11.31 -7.87
CA VAL A 42 -8.43 11.33 -6.56
C VAL A 42 -6.93 11.10 -6.70
N ALA A 43 -6.50 10.15 -7.56
CA ALA A 43 -5.09 9.93 -7.84
C ALA A 43 -4.40 11.16 -8.45
N VAL A 44 -5.06 11.86 -9.39
CA VAL A 44 -4.55 13.13 -9.95
C VAL A 44 -4.46 14.21 -8.88
N ASN A 45 -5.45 14.33 -8.00
CA ASN A 45 -5.39 15.30 -6.91
C ASN A 45 -4.22 15.03 -5.97
N ALA A 46 -4.06 13.79 -5.49
CA ALA A 46 -2.93 13.40 -4.67
C ALA A 46 -1.58 13.65 -5.38
N SER A 47 -1.53 13.38 -6.69
CA SER A 47 -0.32 13.59 -7.51
C SER A 47 0.06 15.07 -7.61
N LEU A 48 -0.90 15.96 -7.78
CA LEU A 48 -0.67 17.41 -7.77
C LEU A 48 -0.14 17.87 -6.41
N GLY A 49 -0.69 17.34 -5.31
CA GLY A 49 -0.17 17.60 -3.96
C GLY A 49 1.24 17.10 -3.71
N LEU A 50 1.69 16.10 -4.47
CA LEU A 50 3.04 15.55 -4.45
C LEU A 50 3.98 16.18 -5.49
N SER A 51 3.51 17.10 -6.34
CA SER A 51 4.23 17.56 -7.54
C SER A 51 5.55 18.26 -7.24
N ASP A 52 5.70 18.86 -6.08
CA ASP A 52 6.89 19.54 -5.58
C ASP A 52 7.86 18.65 -4.77
N ILE A 53 7.49 17.39 -4.54
CA ILE A 53 8.33 16.44 -3.83
C ILE A 53 9.32 15.80 -4.79
N LYS A 54 10.62 16.00 -4.58
CA LYS A 54 11.66 15.35 -5.34
C LYS A 54 11.82 13.89 -4.92
N PHE A 55 11.34 12.96 -5.74
CA PHE A 55 11.55 11.53 -5.56
C PHE A 55 12.85 11.08 -6.24
N LYS A 56 13.63 10.26 -5.55
CA LYS A 56 14.84 9.61 -6.06
C LYS A 56 14.51 8.40 -6.94
N ALA A 57 13.43 7.69 -6.60
CA ALA A 57 12.97 6.51 -7.32
C ALA A 57 11.45 6.34 -7.17
N ALA A 58 10.84 5.57 -8.08
CA ALA A 58 9.44 5.18 -8.03
C ALA A 58 9.29 3.68 -8.24
N TYR A 59 8.48 3.06 -7.41
CA TYR A 59 8.13 1.64 -7.45
C TYR A 59 6.62 1.46 -7.40
N SER A 60 6.15 0.33 -7.91
CA SER A 60 4.77 -0.13 -7.67
C SER A 60 4.74 -1.65 -7.57
N SER A 61 3.62 -2.21 -7.08
CA SER A 61 3.34 -3.58 -7.45
C SER A 61 3.12 -3.65 -8.96
N ASP A 62 3.25 -4.84 -9.52
CA ASP A 62 3.05 -5.12 -10.95
C ASP A 62 1.57 -5.30 -11.35
N LEU A 63 0.63 -5.08 -10.42
CA LEU A 63 -0.80 -5.07 -10.70
C LEU A 63 -1.23 -3.77 -11.37
N GLY A 64 -2.04 -3.85 -12.42
CA GLY A 64 -2.37 -2.74 -13.32
C GLY A 64 -2.93 -1.49 -12.62
N ARG A 65 -3.75 -1.67 -11.55
CA ARG A 65 -4.27 -0.56 -10.74
C ARG A 65 -3.17 0.25 -10.04
N ALA A 66 -2.12 -0.43 -9.54
CA ALA A 66 -0.98 0.24 -8.89
C ALA A 66 -0.07 0.89 -9.93
N ILE A 67 0.23 0.19 -11.03
CA ILE A 67 0.99 0.73 -12.17
C ILE A 67 0.32 2.00 -12.71
N LYS A 68 -0.99 1.95 -12.98
CA LYS A 68 -1.74 3.09 -13.52
C LYS A 68 -1.70 4.28 -12.57
N THR A 69 -1.88 4.04 -11.27
CA THR A 69 -1.80 5.10 -10.25
C THR A 69 -0.40 5.70 -10.19
N ALA A 70 0.65 4.85 -10.17
CA ALA A 70 2.04 5.32 -10.16
C ALA A 70 2.38 6.18 -11.38
N ARG A 71 1.93 5.78 -12.58
CA ARG A 71 2.13 6.55 -13.82
C ARG A 71 1.45 7.92 -13.76
N ILE A 72 0.27 8.03 -13.10
CA ILE A 72 -0.39 9.33 -12.87
C ILE A 72 0.50 10.21 -11.99
N VAL A 73 1.04 9.66 -10.87
CA VAL A 73 1.93 10.43 -9.97
C VAL A 73 3.18 10.90 -10.70
N ILE A 74 3.84 10.02 -11.44
CA ILE A 74 5.07 10.34 -12.17
C ILE A 74 4.82 11.44 -13.22
N LYS A 75 3.68 11.37 -13.92
CA LYS A 75 3.31 12.37 -14.95
C LYS A 75 3.12 13.78 -14.37
N GLU A 76 2.48 13.88 -13.21
CA GLU A 76 2.19 15.17 -12.56
C GLU A 76 3.36 15.71 -11.71
N ASN A 77 4.37 14.88 -11.42
CA ASN A 77 5.51 15.27 -10.59
C ASN A 77 6.48 16.16 -11.36
N LYS A 78 6.67 17.40 -10.90
CA LYS A 78 7.52 18.42 -11.54
C LYS A 78 8.93 18.49 -10.95
N ALA A 79 9.08 17.99 -9.71
CA ALA A 79 10.33 18.11 -8.97
C ALA A 79 11.36 17.01 -9.31
N SER A 80 10.90 15.89 -9.91
CA SER A 80 11.75 14.76 -10.24
C SER A 80 11.94 14.65 -11.76
N THR A 81 13.18 14.64 -12.23
CA THR A 81 13.51 14.46 -13.64
C THR A 81 13.74 12.97 -13.95
N ASN A 82 13.20 12.50 -15.08
CA ASN A 82 13.44 11.13 -15.59
C ASN A 82 13.09 10.00 -14.62
N LEU A 83 12.06 10.19 -13.79
CA LEU A 83 11.62 9.18 -12.83
C LEU A 83 11.02 7.97 -13.57
N LYS A 84 11.72 6.83 -13.49
CA LYS A 84 11.29 5.58 -14.11
C LYS A 84 10.59 4.72 -13.07
N LEU A 85 9.44 4.13 -13.44
CA LEU A 85 8.72 3.17 -12.61
C LEU A 85 9.42 1.81 -12.66
N LYS A 86 9.60 1.20 -11.48
CA LYS A 86 10.03 -0.19 -11.32
C LYS A 86 8.88 -0.98 -10.71
N GLU A 87 8.47 -2.03 -11.38
CA GLU A 87 7.36 -2.90 -11.00
C GLU A 87 7.92 -4.11 -10.26
N LEU A 88 7.35 -4.44 -9.08
CA LEU A 88 7.84 -5.52 -8.20
C LEU A 88 6.68 -6.42 -7.75
N GLU A 89 6.74 -7.71 -8.08
CA GLU A 89 5.77 -8.72 -7.64
C GLU A 89 5.67 -8.80 -6.10
N GLY A 90 6.79 -8.65 -5.39
CA GLY A 90 6.81 -8.69 -3.93
C GLY A 90 5.99 -7.59 -3.25
N LEU A 91 5.49 -6.60 -4.01
CA LEU A 91 4.61 -5.52 -3.54
C LEU A 91 3.12 -5.76 -3.89
N ARG A 92 2.73 -6.92 -4.49
CA ARG A 92 1.33 -7.29 -4.72
C ARG A 92 0.53 -7.29 -3.42
N GLU A 93 -0.79 -7.11 -3.53
CA GLU A 93 -1.73 -7.30 -2.42
C GLU A 93 -1.66 -8.75 -1.92
N VAL A 94 -2.28 -9.05 -0.78
CA VAL A 94 -2.49 -10.41 -0.31
C VAL A 94 -3.23 -11.20 -1.39
N TYR A 95 -2.79 -12.41 -1.67
CA TYR A 95 -3.54 -13.33 -2.53
C TYR A 95 -4.61 -14.05 -1.69
N PHE A 96 -5.87 -13.85 -2.03
CA PHE A 96 -7.01 -14.31 -1.24
C PHE A 96 -7.60 -15.65 -1.70
N GLY A 97 -6.95 -16.34 -2.68
CA GLY A 97 -7.39 -17.64 -3.18
C GLY A 97 -8.85 -17.61 -3.65
N LYS A 98 -9.70 -18.48 -3.12
CA LYS A 98 -11.11 -18.59 -3.50
C LYS A 98 -11.93 -17.29 -3.34
N TYR A 99 -11.45 -16.35 -2.54
CA TYR A 99 -12.16 -15.08 -2.33
C TYR A 99 -11.84 -14.00 -3.35
N GLU A 100 -10.93 -14.24 -4.29
CA GLU A 100 -10.60 -13.28 -5.35
C GLU A 100 -11.83 -12.92 -6.20
N GLY A 101 -12.18 -11.64 -6.21
CA GLY A 101 -13.34 -11.13 -6.94
C GLY A 101 -14.69 -11.35 -6.25
N GLU A 102 -14.75 -12.09 -5.14
CA GLU A 102 -15.96 -12.30 -4.37
C GLU A 102 -16.35 -11.04 -3.57
N HIS A 103 -17.60 -10.97 -3.12
CA HIS A 103 -18.05 -9.87 -2.27
C HIS A 103 -17.32 -9.92 -0.92
N GLU A 104 -16.75 -8.79 -0.47
CA GLU A 104 -15.96 -8.73 0.77
C GLU A 104 -16.69 -9.32 1.99
N SER A 105 -18.02 -9.16 2.06
CA SER A 105 -18.82 -9.69 3.17
C SER A 105 -18.78 -11.22 3.24
N ILE A 106 -18.61 -11.94 2.13
CA ILE A 106 -18.50 -13.41 2.13
C ILE A 106 -17.23 -13.81 2.88
N MET A 107 -16.10 -13.25 2.46
CA MET A 107 -14.81 -13.51 3.09
C MET A 107 -14.83 -13.14 4.59
N PHE A 108 -15.32 -11.95 4.93
CA PHE A 108 -15.38 -11.52 6.33
C PHE A 108 -16.31 -12.39 7.18
N ASN A 109 -17.47 -12.76 6.67
CA ASN A 109 -18.39 -13.66 7.38
C ASN A 109 -17.77 -15.03 7.64
N ASP A 110 -17.07 -15.60 6.67
CA ASP A 110 -16.38 -16.88 6.84
C ASP A 110 -15.25 -16.77 7.87
N ILE A 111 -14.44 -15.71 7.83
CA ILE A 111 -13.39 -15.45 8.83
C ILE A 111 -14.00 -15.28 10.23
N MET A 112 -15.07 -14.48 10.38
CA MET A 112 -15.71 -14.27 11.68
C MET A 112 -16.26 -15.56 12.27
N LYS A 113 -16.89 -16.40 11.44
CA LYS A 113 -17.34 -17.74 11.86
C LYS A 113 -16.18 -18.63 12.28
N PHE A 114 -15.11 -18.65 11.48
CA PHE A 114 -13.94 -19.46 11.78
C PHE A 114 -13.27 -19.07 13.10
N LEU A 115 -13.14 -17.76 13.36
CA LEU A 115 -12.57 -17.23 14.60
C LEU A 115 -13.54 -17.25 15.79
N ASN A 116 -14.81 -17.64 15.56
CA ASN A 116 -15.86 -17.62 16.57
C ASN A 116 -16.01 -16.26 17.27
N VAL A 117 -16.16 -15.21 16.47
CA VAL A 117 -16.36 -13.82 16.91
C VAL A 117 -17.54 -13.18 16.18
N SER A 118 -18.22 -12.23 16.85
CA SER A 118 -19.43 -11.57 16.36
C SER A 118 -19.14 -10.20 15.71
N SER A 119 -17.96 -9.65 15.92
CA SER A 119 -17.59 -8.33 15.42
C SER A 119 -16.07 -8.17 15.24
N PHE A 120 -15.67 -7.21 14.38
CA PHE A 120 -14.26 -6.82 14.24
C PHE A 120 -13.64 -6.35 15.56
N LYS A 121 -14.44 -5.69 16.42
CA LYS A 121 -13.97 -5.24 17.74
C LYS A 121 -13.59 -6.44 18.59
N GLU A 122 -14.46 -7.45 18.65
CA GLU A 122 -14.19 -8.67 19.39
C GLU A 122 -12.97 -9.44 18.82
N ALA A 123 -12.83 -9.44 17.49
CA ALA A 123 -11.68 -10.04 16.83
C ALA A 123 -10.36 -9.35 17.22
N ASP A 124 -10.33 -8.01 17.26
CA ASP A 124 -9.15 -7.24 17.70
C ASP A 124 -8.83 -7.44 19.19
N GLU A 125 -9.86 -7.64 20.02
CA GLU A 125 -9.68 -7.88 21.46
C GLU A 125 -9.12 -9.28 21.77
N LYS A 126 -9.49 -10.28 20.94
CA LYS A 126 -9.10 -11.67 21.13
C LYS A 126 -7.85 -12.08 20.40
N TYR A 127 -7.56 -11.47 19.28
CA TYR A 127 -6.54 -11.90 18.34
C TYR A 127 -5.69 -10.73 17.83
N ASP A 128 -4.51 -11.05 17.31
CA ASP A 128 -3.80 -10.20 16.36
C ASP A 128 -4.54 -10.26 15.01
N PHE A 129 -5.60 -9.44 14.86
CA PHE A 129 -6.56 -9.60 13.78
C PHE A 129 -5.92 -9.45 12.39
N GLN A 130 -4.92 -8.58 12.20
CA GLN A 130 -4.25 -8.43 10.91
C GLN A 130 -3.55 -9.74 10.50
N LYS A 131 -2.94 -10.42 11.44
CA LYS A 131 -2.31 -11.73 11.23
C LYS A 131 -3.35 -12.81 10.99
N GLU A 132 -4.36 -12.89 11.87
CA GLU A 132 -5.40 -13.91 11.77
C GLU A 132 -6.29 -13.74 10.53
N TYR A 133 -6.44 -12.53 10.02
CA TYR A 133 -7.12 -12.25 8.76
C TYR A 133 -6.47 -13.00 7.59
N CYS A 134 -5.14 -12.89 7.41
CA CYS A 134 -4.43 -13.61 6.36
C CYS A 134 -4.44 -15.11 6.60
N ASN A 135 -4.15 -15.55 7.84
CA ASN A 135 -4.09 -16.97 8.20
C ASN A 135 -5.44 -17.66 8.00
N SER A 136 -6.54 -17.02 8.40
CA SER A 136 -7.89 -17.55 8.22
C SER A 136 -8.23 -17.68 6.74
N CYS A 137 -7.89 -16.69 5.90
CA CYS A 137 -8.06 -16.81 4.44
C CYS A 137 -7.34 -18.04 3.90
N ALA A 138 -6.07 -18.23 4.26
CA ALA A 138 -5.26 -19.35 3.79
C ALA A 138 -5.80 -20.72 4.27
N ILE A 139 -6.32 -20.80 5.52
CA ILE A 139 -6.91 -22.04 6.06
C ILE A 139 -8.22 -22.37 5.35
N LEU A 140 -9.08 -21.35 5.15
CA LEU A 140 -10.43 -21.50 4.57
C LEU A 140 -10.41 -21.66 3.05
N ASP A 141 -9.30 -21.32 2.40
CA ASP A 141 -9.14 -21.48 0.97
C ASP A 141 -8.93 -22.94 0.58
N GLU A 142 -9.91 -23.51 -0.11
CA GLU A 142 -9.88 -24.89 -0.56
C GLU A 142 -8.87 -25.11 -1.69
N THR A 143 -8.52 -24.05 -2.44
CA THR A 143 -7.53 -24.12 -3.52
C THR A 143 -6.11 -24.21 -2.99
N LYS A 144 -5.87 -23.85 -1.72
CA LYS A 144 -4.55 -23.80 -1.07
C LYS A 144 -3.57 -22.81 -1.73
N GLU A 145 -4.10 -21.82 -2.42
CA GLU A 145 -3.31 -20.80 -3.10
C GLU A 145 -3.24 -19.47 -2.33
N ALA A 146 -4.21 -19.21 -1.41
CA ALA A 146 -4.21 -17.99 -0.60
C ALA A 146 -2.96 -17.90 0.28
N GLU A 147 -2.42 -16.68 0.39
CA GLU A 147 -1.22 -16.44 1.19
C GLU A 147 -1.54 -16.33 2.69
N ASP A 148 -0.75 -17.00 3.51
CA ASP A 148 -0.71 -16.76 4.95
C ASP A 148 0.08 -15.47 5.28
N TYR A 149 -0.05 -15.02 6.53
CA TYR A 149 0.63 -13.81 7.01
C TYR A 149 2.16 -13.85 6.82
N ASN A 150 2.79 -14.99 7.12
CA ASN A 150 4.25 -15.10 7.05
C ASN A 150 4.76 -15.01 5.61
N SER A 151 4.07 -15.64 4.67
CA SER A 151 4.37 -15.58 3.24
C SER A 151 4.28 -14.14 2.71
N VAL A 152 3.19 -13.44 3.02
CA VAL A 152 3.01 -12.04 2.65
C VAL A 152 4.11 -11.17 3.23
N MET A 153 4.33 -11.24 4.56
CA MET A 153 5.31 -10.38 5.23
C MET A 153 6.73 -10.64 4.76
N LYS A 154 7.08 -11.91 4.49
CA LYS A 154 8.39 -12.27 3.95
C LYS A 154 8.70 -11.57 2.62
N ARG A 155 7.76 -11.62 1.64
CA ARG A 155 7.99 -10.99 0.33
C ARG A 155 7.95 -9.47 0.38
N VAL A 156 7.03 -8.91 1.19
CA VAL A 156 6.84 -7.46 1.31
C VAL A 156 8.04 -6.82 2.01
N MET A 157 8.45 -7.35 3.18
CA MET A 157 9.57 -6.80 3.92
C MET A 157 10.90 -6.98 3.18
N LYS A 158 11.06 -8.10 2.43
CA LYS A 158 12.19 -8.24 1.52
C LYS A 158 12.21 -7.12 0.48
N SER A 159 11.08 -6.85 -0.17
CA SER A 159 10.97 -5.78 -1.18
C SER A 159 11.28 -4.40 -0.60
N LEU A 160 10.76 -4.08 0.60
CA LEU A 160 11.05 -2.82 1.28
C LEU A 160 12.55 -2.68 1.64
N ASN A 161 13.16 -3.75 2.15
CA ASN A 161 14.59 -3.75 2.45
C ASN A 161 15.43 -3.53 1.18
N ASP A 162 15.12 -4.24 0.09
CA ASP A 162 15.82 -4.10 -1.19
C ASP A 162 15.69 -2.66 -1.74
N ILE A 163 14.49 -2.07 -1.66
CA ILE A 163 14.22 -0.66 -2.04
C ILE A 163 15.06 0.29 -1.17
N CYS A 164 15.07 0.09 0.15
CA CYS A 164 15.86 0.93 1.06
C CYS A 164 17.35 0.84 0.77
N MET A 165 17.88 -0.37 0.59
CA MET A 165 19.30 -0.58 0.27
C MET A 165 19.67 0.09 -1.05
N ALA A 166 18.85 -0.06 -2.09
CA ALA A 166 19.10 0.53 -3.40
C ALA A 166 19.07 2.07 -3.39
N ASN A 167 18.37 2.69 -2.44
CA ASN A 167 18.16 4.13 -2.39
C ASN A 167 18.87 4.84 -1.22
N SER A 168 19.56 4.11 -0.32
CA SER A 168 20.28 4.69 0.82
C SER A 168 21.61 5.39 0.45
N HIS A 169 22.15 5.18 -0.75
CA HIS A 169 23.35 5.86 -1.22
C HIS A 169 23.09 7.36 -1.48
N ASP A 170 24.16 8.15 -1.53
CA ASP A 170 24.09 9.59 -1.81
C ASP A 170 23.16 10.37 -0.88
N ASN A 171 23.32 10.12 0.43
CA ASN A 171 22.53 10.71 1.53
C ASN A 171 21.05 10.30 1.56
N GLY A 172 20.68 9.18 0.91
CA GLY A 172 19.31 8.69 0.92
C GLY A 172 18.37 9.47 0.01
N GLY A 173 17.11 9.66 0.46
CA GLY A 173 16.12 10.43 -0.30
C GLY A 173 14.69 9.91 -0.12
N LYS A 174 13.76 10.52 -0.88
CA LYS A 174 12.34 10.15 -0.88
C LYS A 174 12.07 9.17 -2.02
N VAL A 175 11.30 8.13 -1.73
CA VAL A 175 10.94 7.06 -2.68
C VAL A 175 9.42 6.92 -2.72
N LEU A 176 8.84 6.97 -3.91
CA LEU A 176 7.42 6.68 -4.12
C LEU A 176 7.23 5.16 -4.26
N ILE A 177 6.23 4.61 -3.57
CA ILE A 177 5.86 3.20 -3.67
C ILE A 177 4.33 3.12 -3.76
N VAL A 178 3.78 2.74 -4.91
CA VAL A 178 2.34 2.58 -5.06
C VAL A 178 1.96 1.12 -4.89
N VAL A 179 1.14 0.86 -3.87
CA VAL A 179 0.77 -0.48 -3.41
C VAL A 179 -0.72 -0.57 -3.03
N HIS A 180 -1.09 -1.43 -2.12
CA HIS A 180 -2.45 -1.82 -1.81
C HIS A 180 -2.79 -1.58 -0.34
N GLY A 181 -4.10 -1.52 -0.04
CA GLY A 181 -4.58 -1.19 1.29
C GLY A 181 -4.24 -2.24 2.34
N GLY A 182 -4.38 -3.53 2.01
CA GLY A 182 -4.05 -4.63 2.91
C GLY A 182 -2.55 -4.65 3.24
N ILE A 183 -1.71 -4.54 2.21
CA ILE A 183 -0.25 -4.52 2.39
C ILE A 183 0.21 -3.34 3.26
N ILE A 184 -0.32 -2.14 3.05
CA ILE A 184 0.06 -0.98 3.89
C ILE A 184 -0.34 -1.23 5.34
N ARG A 185 -1.55 -1.75 5.60
CA ARG A 185 -2.01 -2.09 6.96
C ARG A 185 -1.10 -3.12 7.62
N LEU A 186 -0.76 -4.20 6.92
CA LEU A 186 0.14 -5.25 7.43
C LEU A 186 1.52 -4.71 7.77
N ILE A 187 2.10 -3.87 6.90
CA ILE A 187 3.41 -3.23 7.15
C ILE A 187 3.34 -2.36 8.40
N ILE A 188 2.32 -1.50 8.52
CA ILE A 188 2.18 -0.58 9.64
C ILE A 188 1.98 -1.35 10.94
N ASP A 189 1.07 -2.32 10.98
CA ASP A 189 0.82 -3.16 12.15
C ASP A 189 2.08 -3.93 12.60
N TYR A 190 2.85 -4.42 11.64
CA TYR A 190 4.13 -5.10 11.92
C TYR A 190 5.17 -4.18 12.53
N LEU A 191 5.24 -2.93 12.06
CA LEU A 191 6.27 -1.97 12.50
C LEU A 191 5.88 -1.22 13.78
N ASP A 192 4.61 -0.89 13.95
CA ASP A 192 4.12 -0.13 15.11
C ASP A 192 2.62 -0.37 15.35
N LYS A 193 2.31 -1.21 16.33
CA LYS A 193 0.94 -1.57 16.72
C LYS A 193 0.12 -0.43 17.33
N ASN A 194 0.74 0.70 17.67
CA ASN A 194 0.00 1.87 18.16
C ASN A 194 -0.84 2.55 17.06
N PHE A 195 -0.49 2.32 15.79
CA PHE A 195 -1.31 2.75 14.66
C PHE A 195 -2.39 1.71 14.36
N ASN A 196 -3.54 1.80 15.02
CA ASN A 196 -4.69 0.94 14.71
C ASN A 196 -5.41 1.42 13.43
N VAL A 197 -4.95 0.98 12.26
CA VAL A 197 -5.47 1.40 10.96
C VAL A 197 -6.36 0.31 10.38
N ARG A 198 -7.68 0.52 10.43
CA ARG A 198 -8.64 -0.43 9.82
C ARG A 198 -8.87 -0.15 8.35
N ASN A 199 -8.95 1.10 7.97
CA ASN A 199 -9.21 1.52 6.60
C ASN A 199 -8.04 2.33 6.04
N MET A 200 -7.75 2.11 4.77
CA MET A 200 -6.82 2.91 3.99
C MET A 200 -7.60 3.55 2.86
N ASP A 201 -7.61 4.87 2.76
CA ASP A 201 -8.28 5.56 1.68
C ASP A 201 -7.54 5.38 0.35
N ASN A 202 -8.29 5.33 -0.76
CA ASN A 202 -7.67 5.26 -2.08
C ASN A 202 -6.83 6.52 -2.34
N SER A 203 -5.60 6.33 -2.80
CA SER A 203 -4.61 7.38 -3.03
C SER A 203 -4.13 8.12 -1.78
N SER A 204 -4.45 7.64 -0.57
CA SER A 204 -3.82 8.12 0.66
C SER A 204 -2.36 7.73 0.74
N ILE A 205 -1.59 8.44 1.57
CA ILE A 205 -0.16 8.26 1.70
C ILE A 205 0.19 7.92 3.14
N SER A 206 0.98 6.86 3.32
CA SER A 206 1.64 6.54 4.59
C SER A 206 3.14 6.71 4.42
N LYS A 207 3.81 7.30 5.40
CA LYS A 207 5.26 7.51 5.34
C LYS A 207 5.98 6.62 6.33
N ILE A 208 7.02 5.95 5.84
CA ILE A 208 7.92 5.12 6.63
C ILE A 208 9.34 5.60 6.41
N ILE A 209 10.06 5.80 7.50
CA ILE A 209 11.47 6.14 7.49
C ILE A 209 12.27 4.84 7.59
N CYS A 210 13.22 4.67 6.67
CA CYS A 210 14.22 3.62 6.73
C CYS A 210 15.60 4.24 6.96
N GLU A 211 16.23 3.87 8.06
CA GLU A 211 17.57 4.34 8.42
C GLU A 211 18.34 3.22 9.10
N ASN A 212 19.57 2.95 8.65
CA ASN A 212 20.43 1.90 9.18
C ASN A 212 19.79 0.51 9.26
N GLY A 213 18.88 0.18 8.32
CA GLY A 213 18.16 -1.09 8.29
C GLY A 213 16.95 -1.17 9.24
N SER A 214 16.67 -0.11 9.97
CA SER A 214 15.48 0.01 10.83
C SER A 214 14.38 0.80 10.13
N PHE A 215 13.12 0.41 10.37
CA PHE A 215 11.94 1.09 9.86
C PHE A 215 11.19 1.77 11.00
N LYS A 216 10.70 2.99 10.74
CA LYS A 216 9.84 3.74 11.67
C LYS A 216 8.67 4.34 10.91
N VAL A 217 7.45 4.12 11.38
CA VAL A 217 6.25 4.77 10.85
C VAL A 217 6.26 6.25 11.23
N GLU A 218 6.07 7.13 10.24
CA GLU A 218 6.03 8.59 10.42
C GLU A 218 4.60 9.12 10.34
N SER A 219 3.82 8.66 9.36
CA SER A 219 2.41 9.03 9.20
C SER A 219 1.64 7.93 8.48
N VAL A 220 0.33 7.89 8.71
CA VAL A 220 -0.55 6.84 8.18
C VAL A 220 -1.80 7.44 7.59
N ASN A 221 -2.22 6.96 6.42
CA ASN A 221 -3.48 7.30 5.74
C ASN A 221 -3.67 8.81 5.55
N ASP A 222 -2.62 9.53 5.17
CA ASP A 222 -2.62 10.99 5.01
C ASP A 222 -3.28 11.39 3.68
N ASN A 223 -4.42 12.08 3.76
CA ASN A 223 -5.18 12.59 2.64
C ASN A 223 -4.85 14.05 2.30
N SER A 224 -4.01 14.73 3.08
CA SER A 224 -3.68 16.14 2.91
C SER A 224 -3.09 16.47 1.53
N TYR A 225 -2.38 15.52 0.93
CA TYR A 225 -1.88 15.64 -0.44
C TYR A 225 -3.01 15.75 -1.47
N SER A 226 -4.07 14.96 -1.33
CA SER A 226 -5.25 15.06 -2.20
C SER A 226 -5.97 16.39 -2.02
N ASP A 227 -6.10 16.87 -0.79
CA ASP A 227 -6.74 18.15 -0.50
C ASP A 227 -5.92 19.34 -1.02
N LYS A 228 -4.59 19.30 -0.87
CA LYS A 228 -3.65 20.27 -1.48
C LYS A 228 -3.84 20.31 -3.00
N GLY A 229 -3.87 19.16 -3.67
CA GLY A 229 -4.03 19.10 -5.12
C GLY A 229 -5.40 19.59 -5.60
N LYS A 230 -6.49 19.30 -4.85
CA LYS A 230 -7.83 19.89 -5.12
C LYS A 230 -7.80 21.42 -5.05
N ALA A 231 -7.13 21.97 -4.04
CA ALA A 231 -6.99 23.42 -3.90
C ALA A 231 -6.20 24.02 -5.08
N MET A 232 -5.09 23.38 -5.50
CA MET A 232 -4.31 23.82 -6.66
C MET A 232 -5.13 23.87 -7.95
N LYS A 233 -5.99 22.86 -8.21
CA LYS A 233 -6.87 22.85 -9.40
C LYS A 233 -7.89 23.99 -9.41
N ARG A 234 -8.37 24.44 -8.24
CA ARG A 234 -9.32 25.57 -8.16
C ARG A 234 -8.68 26.89 -8.53
N VAL A 235 -7.40 27.05 -8.28
CA VAL A 235 -6.66 28.28 -8.59
C VAL A 235 -6.24 28.33 -10.07
N MET A 236 -6.17 27.18 -10.75
CA MET A 236 -5.78 27.08 -12.16
C MET A 236 -6.97 27.21 -13.14
N LYS A 237 -8.19 27.21 -12.63
CA LYS A 237 -9.42 27.49 -13.40
C LYS A 237 -9.80 28.96 -13.31
#